data_62cc04abb26bb436769080056c6a9ade
#
_entry.id   62cc04abb26bb436769080056c6a9ade
#
_cell.length_a   1.000
_cell.length_b   1.000
_cell.length_c   1.000
_cell.angle_alpha   90.00
_cell.angle_beta   90.00
_cell.angle_gamma   90.00
#
_symmetry.space_group_name_H-M   'P 1'
#
loop_
_entity.id
_entity.type
_entity.pdbx_description
1 polymer ?
#
loop_
_entity_poly.entity_id
_entity_poly.type
_entity_poly.pdbx_seq_one_letter_code
_entity_poly.pdbx_strand_id
1 'polypeptide(L)'
;MQRRGLLAFTGALAGLSLWLLDEVSLRGGLPDRMHFFLMAFAIVFFGGLLAMAGPLRPGRAALSALPLAAGVAGLMLLASLRYDMVAEFHFADLSFAAAFALCFLALPFLIAAAGPGWRDYAALFLESWLLVVRVVMAWVFAGLIWGLIWLSDALLGLVGLGVIDWLMAEGGPLPGMVTGVALGVGIAVTVENADLLSPDLILRLLRLLAVPLLAVMAVFLVALPVQGLSRLPEGISAAVILLLLVACAVALVSAVVERDEELAAEGAVSARAAQGLMLLLPVPVALAGWALAQRVVQHGWTPERLFGVVLVVLAAGYALLYLRALLAGADWRSWVRRGNLGMALAVMAAAALWLTPVLNADAISARSQLARLEAGQVTAADLDLAALERWGRAGALALERLETLALEPGQEALAERMAARTRERAESGDPVVIAQEAEALLADLRAVMPVQPAGATATRDMLLAAIPAMELQSWIDACRSPLPGTERPGCVFVVADLWSDEPGEEALVLLREPSGFIRYEGLGLRGGEVQRRSVAAMSGVLPDRAEGEALIGALQDEPAALAPAPLNTLGVAGGILLLP
;
A
#
# COMPACT_ATOMS: atom_id res chain seq x y z
N MET A 1 -1.09 39.11 -4.05
CA MET A 1 -2.41 38.49 -3.78
C MET A 1 -2.83 37.45 -4.84
N GLN A 2 -2.71 37.73 -6.14
CA GLN A 2 -3.12 36.79 -7.21
C GLN A 2 -2.41 35.42 -7.17
N ARG A 3 -1.10 35.39 -6.85
CA ARG A 3 -0.31 34.16 -6.83
C ARG A 3 -0.70 33.22 -5.67
N ARG A 4 -0.91 33.77 -4.47
CA ARG A 4 -1.39 32.96 -3.31
C ARG A 4 -2.74 32.33 -3.60
N GLY A 5 -3.67 33.10 -4.15
CA GLY A 5 -5.00 32.59 -4.53
C GLY A 5 -4.91 31.48 -5.58
N LEU A 6 -4.04 31.61 -6.58
CA LEU A 6 -3.85 30.58 -7.60
C LEU A 6 -3.28 29.28 -7.02
N LEU A 7 -2.26 29.34 -6.17
CA LEU A 7 -1.66 28.15 -5.57
C LEU A 7 -2.59 27.49 -4.55
N ALA A 8 -3.32 28.28 -3.75
CA ALA A 8 -4.38 27.80 -2.88
C ALA A 8 -5.48 27.07 -3.66
N PHE A 9 -5.94 27.66 -4.76
CA PHE A 9 -6.93 27.05 -5.66
C PHE A 9 -6.40 25.76 -6.29
N THR A 10 -5.15 25.74 -6.76
CA THR A 10 -4.53 24.53 -7.31
C THR A 10 -4.46 23.43 -6.26
N GLY A 11 -4.11 23.76 -5.01
CA GLY A 11 -4.10 22.82 -3.91
C GLY A 11 -5.51 22.29 -3.56
N ALA A 12 -6.52 23.18 -3.52
CA ALA A 12 -7.91 22.78 -3.32
C ALA A 12 -8.39 21.82 -4.42
N LEU A 13 -8.05 22.13 -5.67
CA LEU A 13 -8.39 21.28 -6.81
C LEU A 13 -7.70 19.92 -6.74
N ALA A 14 -6.44 19.88 -6.27
CA ALA A 14 -5.73 18.63 -6.01
C ALA A 14 -6.49 17.76 -5.00
N GLY A 15 -6.81 18.32 -3.82
CA GLY A 15 -7.54 17.59 -2.77
C GLY A 15 -8.92 17.13 -3.22
N LEU A 16 -9.66 17.97 -3.95
CA LEU A 16 -10.96 17.62 -4.51
C LEU A 16 -10.84 16.51 -5.56
N SER A 17 -9.83 16.56 -6.43
CA SER A 17 -9.61 15.55 -7.47
C SER A 17 -9.28 14.18 -6.87
N LEU A 18 -8.44 14.13 -5.85
CA LEU A 18 -8.10 12.89 -5.15
C LEU A 18 -9.32 12.29 -4.46
N TRP A 19 -10.09 13.12 -3.75
CA TRP A 19 -11.33 12.68 -3.12
C TRP A 19 -12.34 12.15 -4.15
N LEU A 20 -12.54 12.86 -5.27
CA LEU A 20 -13.49 12.45 -6.31
C LEU A 20 -13.09 11.12 -6.94
N LEU A 21 -11.81 10.88 -7.17
CA LEU A 21 -11.31 9.60 -7.69
C LEU A 21 -11.59 8.46 -6.73
N ASP A 22 -11.38 8.70 -5.44
CA ASP A 22 -11.66 7.72 -4.39
C ASP A 22 -13.16 7.41 -4.30
N GLU A 23 -14.01 8.44 -4.25
CA GLU A 23 -15.48 8.30 -4.21
C GLU A 23 -16.06 7.56 -5.42
N VAL A 24 -15.54 7.84 -6.63
CA VAL A 24 -15.97 7.14 -7.86
C VAL A 24 -15.54 5.68 -7.81
N SER A 25 -14.36 5.38 -7.27
CA SER A 25 -13.88 4.00 -7.10
C SER A 25 -14.73 3.23 -6.08
N LEU A 26 -15.03 3.82 -4.94
CA LEU A 26 -15.86 3.21 -3.89
C LEU A 26 -17.27 2.86 -4.40
N ARG A 27 -17.80 3.64 -5.33
CA ARG A 27 -19.10 3.34 -5.99
C ARG A 27 -19.00 2.33 -7.14
N GLY A 28 -17.85 1.67 -7.30
CA GLY A 28 -17.62 0.69 -8.38
C GLY A 28 -17.49 1.30 -9.78
N GLY A 29 -17.28 2.63 -9.88
CA GLY A 29 -17.18 3.34 -11.16
C GLY A 29 -15.85 3.18 -11.88
N LEU A 30 -14.80 2.64 -11.21
CA LEU A 30 -13.48 2.48 -11.79
C LEU A 30 -12.88 1.11 -11.43
N PRO A 31 -12.22 0.42 -12.40
CA PRO A 31 -11.39 -0.73 -12.07
C PRO A 31 -10.21 -0.33 -11.18
N ASP A 32 -9.82 -1.17 -10.22
CA ASP A 32 -8.77 -0.87 -9.21
C ASP A 32 -7.47 -0.35 -9.81
N ARG A 33 -6.99 -0.95 -10.90
CA ARG A 33 -5.75 -0.52 -11.57
C ARG A 33 -5.88 0.83 -12.26
N MET A 34 -7.07 1.16 -12.78
CA MET A 34 -7.35 2.48 -13.35
C MET A 34 -7.41 3.53 -12.25
N HIS A 35 -8.08 3.22 -11.14
CA HIS A 35 -8.10 4.08 -9.96
C HIS A 35 -6.68 4.36 -9.47
N PHE A 36 -5.86 3.32 -9.27
CA PHE A 36 -4.46 3.44 -8.85
C PHE A 36 -3.63 4.32 -9.79
N PHE A 37 -3.76 4.11 -11.11
CA PHE A 37 -3.06 4.93 -12.11
C PHE A 37 -3.47 6.40 -12.02
N LEU A 38 -4.77 6.69 -11.95
CA LEU A 38 -5.29 8.05 -11.89
C LEU A 38 -4.91 8.75 -10.58
N MET A 39 -4.92 8.04 -9.46
CA MET A 39 -4.46 8.55 -8.16
C MET A 39 -2.97 8.89 -8.21
N ALA A 40 -2.12 7.98 -8.68
CA ALA A 40 -0.68 8.23 -8.85
C ALA A 40 -0.41 9.39 -9.81
N PHE A 41 -1.14 9.45 -10.93
CA PHE A 41 -1.06 10.57 -11.87
C PHE A 41 -1.44 11.89 -11.23
N ALA A 42 -2.57 11.95 -10.51
CA ALA A 42 -3.04 13.17 -9.86
C ALA A 42 -2.05 13.65 -8.77
N ILE A 43 -1.53 12.74 -7.94
CA ILE A 43 -0.54 13.07 -6.91
C ILE A 43 0.72 13.67 -7.55
N VAL A 44 1.28 13.01 -8.57
CA VAL A 44 2.51 13.48 -9.22
C VAL A 44 2.27 14.76 -10.03
N PHE A 45 1.12 14.87 -10.71
CA PHE A 45 0.76 16.05 -11.48
C PHE A 45 0.60 17.30 -10.61
N PHE A 46 -0.26 17.21 -9.60
CA PHE A 46 -0.51 18.35 -8.71
C PHE A 46 0.69 18.66 -7.81
N GLY A 47 1.38 17.63 -7.30
CA GLY A 47 2.62 17.78 -6.54
C GLY A 47 3.72 18.46 -7.37
N GLY A 48 3.93 17.99 -8.60
CA GLY A 48 4.88 18.58 -9.54
C GLY A 48 4.49 20.00 -9.95
N LEU A 49 3.20 20.24 -10.23
CA LEU A 49 2.67 21.56 -10.56
C LEU A 49 2.92 22.58 -9.43
N LEU A 50 2.58 22.21 -8.20
CA LEU A 50 2.82 23.06 -7.02
C LEU A 50 4.31 23.30 -6.79
N ALA A 51 5.15 22.27 -6.90
CA ALA A 51 6.60 22.36 -6.72
C ALA A 51 7.26 23.29 -7.75
N MET A 52 6.81 23.26 -9.01
CA MET A 52 7.34 24.06 -10.12
C MET A 52 6.70 25.45 -10.25
N ALA A 53 5.54 25.70 -9.63
CA ALA A 53 4.81 26.98 -9.74
C ALA A 53 5.54 28.18 -9.10
N GLY A 54 6.62 27.93 -8.34
CA GLY A 54 7.55 28.96 -7.85
C GLY A 54 8.38 29.56 -8.98
N PRO A 55 9.28 28.77 -9.57
CA PRO A 55 10.20 29.21 -10.60
C PRO A 55 9.57 29.32 -11.99
N LEU A 56 8.52 28.58 -12.30
CA LEU A 56 7.87 28.56 -13.61
C LEU A 56 6.53 29.31 -13.63
N ARG A 57 6.15 29.81 -14.81
CA ARG A 57 4.78 30.29 -15.06
C ARG A 57 3.80 29.10 -14.99
N PRO A 58 2.58 29.26 -14.47
CA PRO A 58 1.64 28.16 -14.23
C PRO A 58 1.40 27.24 -15.44
N GLY A 59 1.23 27.81 -16.63
CA GLY A 59 1.04 27.02 -17.85
C GLY A 59 2.26 26.16 -18.24
N ARG A 60 3.49 26.69 -18.04
CA ARG A 60 4.73 25.92 -18.26
C ARG A 60 4.90 24.84 -17.19
N ALA A 61 4.59 25.17 -15.93
CA ALA A 61 4.63 24.20 -14.84
C ALA A 61 3.68 23.03 -15.11
N ALA A 62 2.44 23.30 -15.54
CA ALA A 62 1.47 22.28 -15.90
C ALA A 62 1.96 21.43 -17.09
N LEU A 63 2.49 22.06 -18.14
CA LEU A 63 3.01 21.36 -19.33
C LEU A 63 4.20 20.44 -18.98
N SER A 64 5.05 20.84 -18.03
CA SER A 64 6.18 20.03 -17.55
C SER A 64 5.74 18.93 -16.58
N ALA A 65 4.70 19.16 -15.77
CA ALA A 65 4.16 18.18 -14.83
C ALA A 65 3.45 17.01 -15.52
N LEU A 66 2.80 17.26 -16.67
CA LEU A 66 2.06 16.22 -17.41
C LEU A 66 2.91 15.01 -17.81
N PRO A 67 4.04 15.14 -18.54
CA PRO A 67 4.86 14.01 -18.94
C PRO A 67 5.51 13.33 -17.73
N LEU A 68 5.86 14.09 -16.68
CA LEU A 68 6.38 13.52 -15.44
C LEU A 68 5.32 12.63 -14.78
N ALA A 69 4.09 13.14 -14.62
CA ALA A 69 2.99 12.40 -14.01
C ALA A 69 2.62 11.15 -14.81
N ALA A 70 2.52 11.28 -16.14
CA ALA A 70 2.23 10.14 -17.01
C ALA A 70 3.33 9.08 -16.95
N GLY A 71 4.61 9.49 -16.94
CA GLY A 71 5.75 8.58 -16.85
C GLY A 71 5.83 7.86 -15.51
N VAL A 72 5.74 8.58 -14.39
CA VAL A 72 5.80 7.97 -13.05
C VAL A 72 4.58 7.09 -12.78
N ALA A 73 3.36 7.57 -13.07
CA ALA A 73 2.14 6.77 -12.90
C ALA A 73 2.14 5.53 -13.80
N GLY A 74 2.62 5.65 -15.04
CA GLY A 74 2.79 4.52 -15.95
C GLY A 74 3.79 3.48 -15.43
N LEU A 75 4.93 3.90 -14.88
CA LEU A 75 5.91 3.00 -14.26
C LEU A 75 5.36 2.34 -12.99
N MET A 76 4.61 3.08 -12.16
CA MET A 76 3.95 2.52 -10.98
C MET A 76 2.87 1.50 -11.37
N LEU A 77 2.09 1.78 -12.43
CA LEU A 77 1.15 0.81 -12.98
C LEU A 77 1.86 -0.45 -13.48
N LEU A 78 2.99 -0.31 -14.21
CA LEU A 78 3.80 -1.46 -14.63
C LEU A 78 4.32 -2.28 -13.44
N ALA A 79 4.78 -1.61 -12.38
CA ALA A 79 5.22 -2.28 -11.16
C ALA A 79 4.07 -3.03 -10.47
N SER A 80 2.86 -2.44 -10.42
CA SER A 80 1.67 -3.08 -9.82
C SER A 80 1.23 -4.36 -10.54
N LEU A 81 1.59 -4.53 -11.82
CA LEU A 81 1.30 -5.77 -12.57
C LEU A 81 2.03 -7.01 -12.06
N ARG A 82 3.00 -6.85 -11.15
CA ARG A 82 3.69 -7.95 -10.47
C ARG A 82 2.80 -8.64 -9.42
N TYR A 83 1.67 -8.02 -9.06
CA TYR A 83 0.74 -8.46 -8.04
C TYR A 83 -0.63 -8.77 -8.67
N ASP A 84 -1.40 -9.65 -8.07
CA ASP A 84 -2.74 -9.97 -8.56
C ASP A 84 -3.72 -8.87 -8.21
N MET A 85 -3.66 -8.38 -6.99
CA MET A 85 -4.46 -7.24 -6.51
C MET A 85 -3.60 -6.00 -6.28
N VAL A 86 -4.16 -4.82 -6.54
CA VAL A 86 -3.50 -3.54 -6.26
C VAL A 86 -3.29 -3.33 -4.76
N ALA A 87 -4.17 -3.89 -3.94
CA ALA A 87 -4.05 -3.83 -2.49
C ALA A 87 -2.73 -4.45 -1.98
N GLU A 88 -2.29 -5.56 -2.55
CA GLU A 88 -1.01 -6.19 -2.22
C GLU A 88 0.18 -5.30 -2.57
N PHE A 89 0.09 -4.56 -3.69
CA PHE A 89 1.14 -3.65 -4.13
C PHE A 89 1.33 -2.47 -3.17
N HIS A 90 0.33 -2.08 -2.37
CA HIS A 90 0.48 -1.01 -1.37
C HIS A 90 1.53 -1.34 -0.29
N PHE A 91 1.88 -2.60 -0.10
CA PHE A 91 2.95 -3.04 0.79
C PHE A 91 4.34 -3.07 0.12
N ALA A 92 4.46 -2.67 -1.16
CA ALA A 92 5.72 -2.64 -1.90
C ALA A 92 6.49 -1.31 -1.67
N ASP A 93 6.88 -1.03 -0.43
CA ASP A 93 7.51 0.22 0.02
C ASP A 93 8.69 0.67 -0.85
N LEU A 94 9.51 -0.26 -1.34
CA LEU A 94 10.66 0.03 -2.19
C LEU A 94 10.26 0.60 -3.56
N SER A 95 9.12 0.20 -4.10
CA SER A 95 8.58 0.74 -5.36
C SER A 95 8.10 2.17 -5.18
N PHE A 96 7.46 2.49 -4.05
CA PHE A 96 7.08 3.87 -3.71
C PHE A 96 8.31 4.75 -3.47
N ALA A 97 9.34 4.23 -2.79
CA ALA A 97 10.61 4.94 -2.60
C ALA A 97 11.30 5.25 -3.94
N ALA A 98 11.32 4.31 -4.87
CA ALA A 98 11.87 4.52 -6.21
C ALA A 98 11.06 5.56 -7.00
N ALA A 99 9.72 5.50 -6.98
CA ALA A 99 8.85 6.48 -7.63
C ALA A 99 9.04 7.89 -7.04
N PHE A 100 9.15 7.99 -5.72
CA PHE A 100 9.44 9.26 -5.03
C PHE A 100 10.79 9.83 -5.47
N ALA A 101 11.86 9.02 -5.46
CA ALA A 101 13.19 9.45 -5.89
C ALA A 101 13.20 9.92 -7.35
N LEU A 102 12.53 9.17 -8.23
CA LEU A 102 12.39 9.55 -9.65
C LEU A 102 11.66 10.89 -9.81
N CYS A 103 10.51 11.04 -9.15
CA CYS A 103 9.71 12.26 -9.19
C CYS A 103 10.49 13.47 -8.63
N PHE A 104 11.05 13.31 -7.42
CA PHE A 104 11.72 14.40 -6.70
C PHE A 104 12.97 14.90 -7.44
N LEU A 105 13.80 13.98 -7.95
CA LEU A 105 15.01 14.34 -8.69
C LEU A 105 14.71 14.91 -10.09
N ALA A 106 13.61 14.51 -10.73
CA ALA A 106 13.25 15.04 -12.04
C ALA A 106 12.82 16.53 -12.00
N LEU A 107 12.23 16.99 -10.89
CA LEU A 107 11.71 18.36 -10.78
C LEU A 107 12.76 19.45 -11.00
N PRO A 108 13.96 19.45 -10.36
CA PRO A 108 15.01 20.42 -10.64
C PRO A 108 15.46 20.41 -12.11
N PHE A 109 15.52 19.22 -12.75
CA PHE A 109 15.87 19.12 -14.16
C PHE A 109 14.83 19.78 -15.07
N LEU A 110 13.55 19.60 -14.77
CA LEU A 110 12.44 20.22 -15.52
C LEU A 110 12.44 21.74 -15.35
N ILE A 111 12.74 22.23 -14.15
CA ILE A 111 12.86 23.66 -13.86
C ILE A 111 14.05 24.26 -14.62
N ALA A 112 15.22 23.65 -14.51
CA ALA A 112 16.44 24.11 -15.17
C ALA A 112 16.33 24.05 -16.71
N ALA A 113 15.67 23.04 -17.26
CA ALA A 113 15.43 22.91 -18.70
C ALA A 113 14.58 24.05 -19.28
N ALA A 114 13.70 24.64 -18.47
CA ALA A 114 12.88 25.78 -18.88
C ALA A 114 13.60 27.13 -18.80
N GLY A 115 14.83 27.16 -18.27
CA GLY A 115 15.67 28.33 -18.07
C GLY A 115 17.09 28.16 -18.62
N PRO A 116 18.12 28.06 -17.75
CA PRO A 116 19.54 28.05 -18.17
C PRO A 116 19.95 26.73 -18.87
N GLY A 117 19.17 25.66 -18.70
CA GLY A 117 19.40 24.35 -19.32
C GLY A 117 19.59 23.24 -18.30
N TRP A 118 19.15 22.03 -18.66
CA TRP A 118 19.18 20.87 -17.80
C TRP A 118 20.59 20.37 -17.38
N ARG A 119 21.66 20.89 -18.01
CA ARG A 119 23.05 20.62 -17.69
C ARG A 119 23.70 21.66 -16.79
N ASP A 120 22.98 22.73 -16.48
CA ASP A 120 23.49 23.79 -15.60
C ASP A 120 23.45 23.31 -14.14
N TYR A 121 24.63 22.95 -13.63
CA TYR A 121 24.76 22.43 -12.27
C TYR A 121 24.35 23.46 -11.21
N ALA A 122 24.68 24.76 -11.43
CA ALA A 122 24.35 25.80 -10.46
C ALA A 122 22.83 25.94 -10.29
N ALA A 123 22.10 25.92 -11.40
CA ALA A 123 20.64 25.95 -11.38
C ALA A 123 20.05 24.67 -10.74
N LEU A 124 20.55 23.49 -11.12
CA LEU A 124 20.09 22.22 -10.55
C LEU A 124 20.32 22.15 -9.05
N PHE A 125 21.50 22.53 -8.58
CA PHE A 125 21.85 22.54 -7.17
C PHE A 125 20.93 23.47 -6.37
N LEU A 126 20.78 24.72 -6.85
CA LEU A 126 19.94 25.71 -6.20
C LEU A 126 18.48 25.28 -6.14
N GLU A 127 17.91 24.82 -7.26
CA GLU A 127 16.51 24.40 -7.32
C GLU A 127 16.24 23.14 -6.50
N SER A 128 17.21 22.21 -6.40
CA SER A 128 17.10 21.04 -5.53
C SER A 128 16.95 21.45 -4.06
N TRP A 129 17.79 22.36 -3.58
CA TRP A 129 17.72 22.84 -2.20
C TRP A 129 16.47 23.71 -1.94
N LEU A 130 16.12 24.58 -2.87
CA LEU A 130 14.90 25.37 -2.78
C LEU A 130 13.65 24.50 -2.77
N LEU A 131 13.65 23.41 -3.53
CA LEU A 131 12.56 22.44 -3.53
C LEU A 131 12.40 21.77 -2.16
N VAL A 132 13.50 21.32 -1.54
CA VAL A 132 13.47 20.76 -0.19
C VAL A 132 12.88 21.76 0.80
N VAL A 133 13.39 23.01 0.79
CA VAL A 133 12.90 24.07 1.70
C VAL A 133 11.41 24.34 1.48
N ARG A 134 10.98 24.47 0.22
CA ARG A 134 9.56 24.72 -0.13
C ARG A 134 8.65 23.60 0.38
N VAL A 135 9.03 22.34 0.14
CA VAL A 135 8.23 21.18 0.55
C VAL A 135 8.16 21.08 2.06
N VAL A 136 9.29 21.20 2.76
CA VAL A 136 9.32 21.12 4.23
C VAL A 136 8.47 22.24 4.85
N MET A 137 8.64 23.48 4.38
CA MET A 137 7.88 24.62 4.91
C MET A 137 6.38 24.51 4.60
N ALA A 138 6.01 23.98 3.43
CA ALA A 138 4.60 23.74 3.09
C ALA A 138 3.97 22.72 4.04
N TRP A 139 4.66 21.61 4.34
CA TRP A 139 4.17 20.62 5.28
C TRP A 139 4.13 21.13 6.72
N VAL A 140 5.11 21.92 7.16
CA VAL A 140 5.05 22.59 8.47
C VAL A 140 3.82 23.49 8.55
N PHE A 141 3.57 24.28 7.51
CA PHE A 141 2.39 25.15 7.46
C PHE A 141 1.08 24.35 7.46
N ALA A 142 1.00 23.27 6.70
CA ALA A 142 -0.16 22.39 6.70
C ALA A 142 -0.38 21.75 8.08
N GLY A 143 0.69 21.33 8.76
CA GLY A 143 0.63 20.82 10.13
C GLY A 143 0.11 21.85 11.14
N LEU A 144 0.51 23.13 10.99
CA LEU A 144 0.00 24.21 11.83
C LEU A 144 -1.50 24.46 11.59
N ILE A 145 -1.97 24.43 10.34
CA ILE A 145 -3.39 24.55 10.02
C ILE A 145 -4.19 23.40 10.63
N TRP A 146 -3.73 22.17 10.49
CA TRP A 146 -4.37 21.00 11.12
C TRP A 146 -4.34 21.08 12.65
N GLY A 147 -3.23 21.52 13.24
CA GLY A 147 -3.14 21.77 14.68
C GLY A 147 -4.15 22.81 15.18
N LEU A 148 -4.36 23.88 14.38
CA LEU A 148 -5.37 24.91 14.68
C LEU A 148 -6.80 24.36 14.58
N ILE A 149 -7.08 23.55 13.53
CA ILE A 149 -8.40 22.90 13.37
C ILE A 149 -8.66 21.97 14.55
N TRP A 150 -7.71 21.14 14.92
CA TRP A 150 -7.78 20.21 16.05
C TRP A 150 -8.02 20.92 17.38
N LEU A 151 -7.27 22.02 17.62
CA LEU A 151 -7.46 22.85 18.82
C LEU A 151 -8.85 23.49 18.85
N SER A 152 -9.31 23.99 17.69
CA SER A 152 -10.63 24.60 17.57
C SER A 152 -11.73 23.60 17.83
N ASP A 153 -11.61 22.38 17.33
CA ASP A 153 -12.54 21.28 17.55
C ASP A 153 -12.63 20.92 19.04
N ALA A 154 -11.47 20.75 19.70
CA ALA A 154 -11.41 20.50 21.11
C ALA A 154 -12.08 21.61 21.96
N LEU A 155 -11.86 22.88 21.59
CA LEU A 155 -12.48 24.02 22.28
C LEU A 155 -13.99 24.10 22.07
N LEU A 156 -14.46 23.86 20.84
CA LEU A 156 -15.90 23.84 20.53
C LEU A 156 -16.58 22.64 21.20
N GLY A 157 -15.91 21.50 21.28
CA GLY A 157 -16.37 20.31 21.99
C GLY A 157 -16.63 20.55 23.47
N LEU A 158 -15.82 21.40 24.15
CA LEU A 158 -16.04 21.78 25.55
C LEU A 158 -17.37 22.50 25.80
N VAL A 159 -17.91 23.17 24.78
CA VAL A 159 -19.22 23.85 24.84
C VAL A 159 -20.34 23.06 24.13
N GLY A 160 -20.06 21.81 23.76
CA GLY A 160 -21.03 20.91 23.14
C GLY A 160 -21.31 21.16 21.66
N LEU A 161 -20.41 21.86 20.96
CA LEU A 161 -20.53 22.16 19.53
C LEU A 161 -19.60 21.24 18.72
N GLY A 162 -20.14 20.20 18.07
CA GLY A 162 -19.42 19.29 17.16
C GLY A 162 -19.44 19.73 15.68
N VAL A 163 -19.32 21.03 15.41
CA VAL A 163 -19.43 21.58 14.05
C VAL A 163 -18.23 21.19 13.20
N ILE A 164 -17.04 21.15 13.78
CA ILE A 164 -15.80 20.82 13.05
C ILE A 164 -15.79 19.33 12.73
N ASP A 165 -16.17 18.46 13.66
CA ASP A 165 -16.34 17.02 13.43
C ASP A 165 -17.29 16.75 12.27
N TRP A 166 -18.45 17.43 12.25
CA TRP A 166 -19.40 17.31 11.16
C TRP A 166 -18.84 17.82 9.81
N LEU A 167 -18.11 18.95 9.84
CA LEU A 167 -17.55 19.56 8.63
C LEU A 167 -16.38 18.75 8.08
N MET A 168 -15.58 18.13 8.96
CA MET A 168 -14.41 17.32 8.64
C MET A 168 -14.72 15.80 8.66
N ALA A 169 -16.02 15.44 8.65
CA ALA A 169 -16.44 14.04 8.68
C ALA A 169 -15.65 13.18 7.68
N GLU A 170 -15.29 11.99 8.12
CA GLU A 170 -14.59 11.01 7.28
C GLU A 170 -15.39 10.72 6.00
N GLY A 171 -14.69 10.65 4.88
CA GLY A 171 -15.30 10.45 3.56
C GLY A 171 -15.73 11.72 2.82
N GLY A 172 -15.65 12.92 3.44
CA GLY A 172 -15.95 14.19 2.77
C GLY A 172 -14.76 14.79 1.99
N PRO A 173 -15.01 15.74 1.06
CA PRO A 173 -13.96 16.39 0.27
C PRO A 173 -13.11 17.40 1.05
N LEU A 174 -13.63 17.91 2.17
CA LEU A 174 -13.04 19.04 2.88
C LEU A 174 -11.65 18.77 3.47
N PRO A 175 -11.37 17.63 4.12
CA PRO A 175 -10.02 17.36 4.63
C PRO A 175 -8.94 17.42 3.55
N GLY A 176 -9.19 16.80 2.38
CA GLY A 176 -8.29 16.83 1.23
C GLY A 176 -8.12 18.25 0.67
N MET A 177 -9.20 19.00 0.53
CA MET A 177 -9.16 20.38 0.04
C MET A 177 -8.42 21.31 1.01
N VAL A 178 -8.66 21.21 2.32
CA VAL A 178 -7.97 21.99 3.35
C VAL A 178 -6.46 21.72 3.33
N THR A 179 -6.08 20.44 3.29
CA THR A 179 -4.66 20.04 3.17
C THR A 179 -4.03 20.61 1.90
N GLY A 180 -4.71 20.49 0.76
CA GLY A 180 -4.24 21.04 -0.51
C GLY A 180 -4.09 22.56 -0.48
N VAL A 181 -5.08 23.28 0.05
CA VAL A 181 -5.01 24.74 0.24
C VAL A 181 -3.84 25.12 1.13
N ALA A 182 -3.66 24.43 2.27
CA ALA A 182 -2.57 24.70 3.20
C ALA A 182 -1.20 24.50 2.53
N LEU A 183 -1.01 23.41 1.79
CA LEU A 183 0.21 23.17 1.02
C LEU A 183 0.42 24.25 -0.05
N GLY A 184 -0.61 24.61 -0.82
CA GLY A 184 -0.54 25.64 -1.84
C GLY A 184 -0.17 27.01 -1.28
N VAL A 185 -0.78 27.42 -0.15
CA VAL A 185 -0.46 28.67 0.55
C VAL A 185 0.96 28.61 1.14
N GLY A 186 1.35 27.50 1.76
CA GLY A 186 2.70 27.29 2.31
C GLY A 186 3.77 27.47 1.23
N ILE A 187 3.58 26.86 0.05
CA ILE A 187 4.48 27.07 -1.10
C ILE A 187 4.46 28.52 -1.56
N ALA A 188 3.29 29.17 -1.65
CA ALA A 188 3.20 30.56 -2.08
C ALA A 188 3.98 31.51 -1.16
N VAL A 189 3.82 31.34 0.14
CA VAL A 189 4.54 32.14 1.16
C VAL A 189 6.04 31.92 1.08
N THR A 190 6.48 30.67 0.89
CA THR A 190 7.90 30.32 0.75
C THR A 190 8.52 30.97 -0.49
N VAL A 191 7.79 30.97 -1.61
CA VAL A 191 8.25 31.57 -2.88
C VAL A 191 8.30 33.10 -2.78
N GLU A 192 7.33 33.74 -2.11
CA GLU A 192 7.31 35.18 -1.92
C GLU A 192 8.42 35.68 -0.99
N ASN A 193 8.86 34.81 -0.06
CA ASN A 193 9.93 35.14 0.91
C ASN A 193 11.22 34.35 0.61
N ALA A 194 11.49 34.05 -0.66
CA ALA A 194 12.67 33.28 -1.07
C ALA A 194 14.00 33.91 -0.59
N ASP A 195 14.08 35.21 -0.50
CA ASP A 195 15.26 35.93 0.00
C ASP A 195 15.52 35.68 1.49
N LEU A 196 14.47 35.47 2.29
CA LEU A 196 14.57 35.17 3.73
C LEU A 196 14.81 33.67 3.99
N LEU A 197 14.35 32.82 3.07
CA LEU A 197 14.42 31.37 3.16
C LEU A 197 15.53 30.80 2.25
N SER A 198 16.62 31.58 2.09
CA SER A 198 17.79 31.14 1.32
C SER A 198 18.38 29.85 1.90
N PRO A 199 18.71 28.85 1.06
CA PRO A 199 19.39 27.63 1.49
C PRO A 199 20.79 27.88 2.02
N ASP A 200 21.37 29.10 1.83
CA ASP A 200 22.75 29.43 2.17
C ASP A 200 23.06 29.21 3.66
N LEU A 201 22.10 29.51 4.56
CA LEU A 201 22.30 29.27 6.00
C LEU A 201 22.41 27.76 6.29
N ILE A 202 21.53 26.96 5.69
CA ILE A 202 21.52 25.51 5.85
C ILE A 202 22.83 24.93 5.29
N LEU A 203 23.25 25.37 4.10
CA LEU A 203 24.50 24.94 3.48
C LEU A 203 25.73 25.32 4.32
N ARG A 204 25.77 26.53 4.92
CA ARG A 204 26.84 26.92 5.83
C ARG A 204 26.91 26.01 7.07
N LEU A 205 25.77 25.67 7.67
CA LEU A 205 25.71 24.73 8.78
C LEU A 205 26.18 23.33 8.38
N LEU A 206 25.74 22.83 7.23
CA LEU A 206 26.15 21.53 6.70
C LEU A 206 27.67 21.47 6.44
N ARG A 207 28.27 22.54 5.92
CA ARG A 207 29.73 22.61 5.71
C ARG A 207 30.54 22.42 6.99
N LEU A 208 30.02 22.94 8.14
CA LEU A 208 30.68 22.75 9.43
C LEU A 208 30.68 21.28 9.86
N LEU A 209 29.67 20.50 9.45
CA LEU A 209 29.57 19.07 9.78
C LEU A 209 30.57 18.20 8.99
N ALA A 210 31.19 18.71 7.94
CA ALA A 210 32.17 17.92 7.15
C ALA A 210 33.39 17.51 8.00
N VAL A 211 33.86 18.38 8.91
CA VAL A 211 35.02 18.08 9.77
C VAL A 211 34.68 17.01 10.80
N PRO A 212 33.61 17.14 11.63
CA PRO A 212 33.27 16.08 12.58
C PRO A 212 32.90 14.74 11.89
N LEU A 213 32.23 14.77 10.72
CA LEU A 213 31.95 13.54 10.00
C LEU A 213 33.23 12.85 9.53
N LEU A 214 34.21 13.61 9.01
CA LEU A 214 35.53 13.07 8.63
C LEU A 214 36.22 12.44 9.85
N ALA A 215 36.20 13.11 11.01
CA ALA A 215 36.80 12.60 12.23
C ALA A 215 36.12 11.27 12.67
N VAL A 216 34.79 11.24 12.72
CA VAL A 216 34.04 10.03 13.07
C VAL A 216 34.34 8.90 12.08
N MET A 217 34.35 9.18 10.79
CA MET A 217 34.66 8.21 9.74
C MET A 217 36.07 7.67 9.84
N ALA A 218 37.06 8.54 10.10
CA ALA A 218 38.45 8.13 10.31
C ALA A 218 38.62 7.26 11.55
N VAL A 219 38.03 7.65 12.70
CA VAL A 219 38.05 6.85 13.93
C VAL A 219 37.39 5.50 13.71
N PHE A 220 36.23 5.47 13.05
CA PHE A 220 35.54 4.23 12.72
C PHE A 220 36.43 3.29 11.89
N LEU A 221 37.07 3.80 10.82
CA LEU A 221 37.92 3.00 9.94
C LEU A 221 39.19 2.51 10.63
N VAL A 222 39.76 3.27 11.57
CA VAL A 222 40.93 2.85 12.36
C VAL A 222 40.51 1.80 13.42
N ALA A 223 39.34 1.94 14.02
CA ALA A 223 38.84 1.02 15.05
C ALA A 223 38.38 -0.33 14.45
N LEU A 224 37.92 -0.34 13.21
CA LEU A 224 37.33 -1.50 12.55
C LEU A 224 38.22 -2.76 12.52
N PRO A 225 39.53 -2.70 12.19
CA PRO A 225 40.41 -3.87 12.21
C PRO A 225 40.56 -4.49 13.61
N VAL A 226 40.39 -3.69 14.67
CA VAL A 226 40.58 -4.13 16.05
C VAL A 226 39.28 -4.68 16.64
N GLN A 227 38.16 -4.05 16.37
CA GLN A 227 36.87 -4.36 17.02
C GLN A 227 35.92 -5.18 16.14
N GLY A 228 36.12 -5.22 14.82
CA GLY A 228 35.21 -5.85 13.88
C GLY A 228 33.84 -5.15 13.80
N LEU A 229 32.91 -5.75 13.05
CA LEU A 229 31.52 -5.28 12.89
C LEU A 229 30.53 -5.98 13.85
N SER A 230 31.02 -6.76 14.83
CA SER A 230 30.20 -7.64 15.66
C SER A 230 29.36 -6.95 16.75
N ARG A 231 29.57 -5.65 16.97
CA ARG A 231 28.88 -4.87 18.04
C ARG A 231 27.76 -3.98 17.53
N LEU A 232 27.16 -4.32 16.39
CA LEU A 232 26.02 -3.55 15.88
C LEU A 232 24.75 -3.86 16.70
N PRO A 233 23.87 -2.86 16.92
CA PRO A 233 22.59 -3.08 17.57
C PRO A 233 21.78 -4.16 16.82
N GLU A 234 21.11 -5.02 17.58
CA GLU A 234 20.19 -6.01 17.02
C GLU A 234 19.11 -5.28 16.21
N GLY A 235 18.86 -5.76 14.98
CA GLY A 235 17.82 -5.21 14.08
C GLY A 235 18.29 -4.23 13.02
N ILE A 236 19.46 -3.60 13.12
CA ILE A 236 19.98 -2.69 12.08
C ILE A 236 21.11 -3.34 11.30
N SER A 237 20.93 -3.41 9.96
CA SER A 237 21.98 -3.96 9.09
C SER A 237 23.22 -3.07 9.03
N ALA A 238 24.41 -3.66 9.18
CA ALA A 238 25.69 -2.97 8.97
C ALA A 238 25.75 -2.24 7.61
N ALA A 239 25.22 -2.85 6.56
CA ALA A 239 25.17 -2.26 5.23
C ALA A 239 24.36 -0.96 5.21
N VAL A 240 23.22 -0.90 5.90
CA VAL A 240 22.37 0.30 5.97
C VAL A 240 23.13 1.44 6.67
N ILE A 241 23.79 1.18 7.81
CA ILE A 241 24.56 2.21 8.52
C ILE A 241 25.71 2.74 7.66
N LEU A 242 26.42 1.85 6.97
CA LEU A 242 27.52 2.22 6.08
C LEU A 242 27.05 3.02 4.87
N LEU A 243 25.92 2.62 4.25
CA LEU A 243 25.32 3.38 3.15
C LEU A 243 24.79 4.74 3.60
N LEU A 244 24.22 4.85 4.81
CA LEU A 244 23.83 6.14 5.37
C LEU A 244 25.04 7.05 5.61
N LEU A 245 26.14 6.50 6.14
CA LEU A 245 27.40 7.23 6.29
C LEU A 245 27.91 7.75 4.93
N VAL A 246 27.85 6.92 3.90
CA VAL A 246 28.23 7.31 2.51
C VAL A 246 27.31 8.42 2.01
N ALA A 247 25.99 8.30 2.19
CA ALA A 247 25.04 9.32 1.76
C ALA A 247 25.27 10.67 2.47
N CYS A 248 25.53 10.65 3.78
CA CYS A 248 25.91 11.85 4.54
C CYS A 248 27.22 12.45 4.00
N ALA A 249 28.24 11.64 3.74
CA ALA A 249 29.51 12.12 3.20
C ALA A 249 29.33 12.78 1.81
N VAL A 250 28.56 12.16 0.92
CA VAL A 250 28.24 12.72 -0.41
C VAL A 250 27.48 14.05 -0.27
N ALA A 251 26.49 14.13 0.61
CA ALA A 251 25.74 15.36 0.86
C ALA A 251 26.64 16.49 1.38
N LEU A 252 27.53 16.20 2.34
CA LEU A 252 28.45 17.19 2.91
C LEU A 252 29.53 17.63 1.93
N VAL A 253 30.08 16.70 1.12
CA VAL A 253 31.01 17.06 0.02
C VAL A 253 30.30 17.98 -0.96
N SER A 254 29.07 17.68 -1.35
CA SER A 254 28.28 18.53 -2.26
C SER A 254 28.02 19.92 -1.67
N ALA A 255 27.73 20.01 -0.36
CA ALA A 255 27.53 21.29 0.34
C ALA A 255 28.83 22.14 0.41
N VAL A 256 30.01 21.50 0.53
CA VAL A 256 31.30 22.21 0.52
C VAL A 256 31.66 22.70 -0.88
N VAL A 257 31.39 21.90 -1.92
CA VAL A 257 31.71 22.23 -3.33
C VAL A 257 30.78 23.31 -3.88
N GLU A 258 29.54 23.34 -3.41
CA GLU A 258 28.49 24.32 -3.78
C GLU A 258 28.22 24.42 -5.30
N ARG A 259 27.38 25.37 -5.68
CA ARG A 259 26.96 25.61 -7.07
C ARG A 259 28.07 26.18 -7.96
N ASP A 260 28.93 27.07 -7.42
CA ASP A 260 30.01 27.73 -8.14
C ASP A 260 31.27 27.95 -7.25
N GLU A 261 32.35 28.50 -7.84
CA GLU A 261 33.60 28.74 -7.12
C GLU A 261 33.53 29.93 -6.15
N GLU A 262 32.71 30.95 -6.44
CA GLU A 262 32.60 32.15 -5.62
C GLU A 262 31.92 31.87 -4.28
N LEU A 263 30.97 30.92 -4.28
CA LEU A 263 30.21 30.53 -3.10
C LEU A 263 30.78 29.30 -2.38
N ALA A 264 31.70 28.62 -3.04
CA ALA A 264 32.39 27.46 -2.44
C ALA A 264 33.08 27.86 -1.12
N ALA A 265 33.22 26.90 -0.21
CA ALA A 265 33.88 27.15 1.06
C ALA A 265 35.31 27.68 0.86
N GLU A 266 35.56 28.93 1.21
CA GLU A 266 36.87 29.55 1.14
C GLU A 266 37.85 28.97 2.15
N GLY A 267 37.36 28.33 3.22
CA GLY A 267 38.17 27.74 4.28
C GLY A 267 38.96 26.52 3.85
N ALA A 268 40.27 26.57 3.91
CA ALA A 268 41.14 25.43 3.63
C ALA A 268 40.77 24.17 4.46
N VAL A 269 40.23 24.35 5.66
CA VAL A 269 39.82 23.25 6.55
C VAL A 269 38.63 22.48 5.96
N SER A 270 37.57 23.18 5.54
CA SER A 270 36.37 22.53 4.94
C SER A 270 36.71 21.85 3.61
N ALA A 271 37.55 22.47 2.78
CA ALA A 271 38.01 21.89 1.54
C ALA A 271 38.82 20.60 1.76
N ARG A 272 39.76 20.62 2.73
CA ARG A 272 40.54 19.42 3.09
C ARG A 272 39.66 18.34 3.72
N ALA A 273 38.66 18.72 4.53
CA ALA A 273 37.70 17.77 5.09
C ALA A 273 36.89 17.08 3.99
N ALA A 274 36.38 17.83 3.01
CA ALA A 274 35.70 17.26 1.86
C ALA A 274 36.59 16.29 1.05
N GLN A 275 37.84 16.69 0.78
CA GLN A 275 38.80 15.82 0.10
C GLN A 275 39.12 14.56 0.93
N GLY A 276 39.21 14.67 2.25
CA GLY A 276 39.37 13.53 3.16
C GLY A 276 38.18 12.59 3.12
N LEU A 277 36.96 13.11 3.14
CA LEU A 277 35.74 12.30 2.98
C LEU A 277 35.71 11.58 1.62
N MET A 278 36.05 12.27 0.54
CA MET A 278 36.11 11.68 -0.80
C MET A 278 37.14 10.55 -0.88
N LEU A 279 38.32 10.72 -0.25
CA LEU A 279 39.39 9.72 -0.22
C LEU A 279 38.98 8.47 0.57
N LEU A 280 38.28 8.64 1.70
CA LEU A 280 37.87 7.54 2.56
C LEU A 280 36.58 6.84 2.10
N LEU A 281 35.77 7.48 1.23
CA LEU A 281 34.45 6.99 0.79
C LEU A 281 34.45 5.56 0.22
N PRO A 282 35.45 5.09 -0.55
CA PRO A 282 35.46 3.73 -1.08
C PRO A 282 35.44 2.65 0.00
N VAL A 283 36.00 2.92 1.18
CA VAL A 283 36.12 1.91 2.24
C VAL A 283 34.76 1.52 2.80
N PRO A 284 33.90 2.44 3.32
CA PRO A 284 32.56 2.07 3.79
C PRO A 284 31.67 1.52 2.66
N VAL A 285 31.86 1.95 1.40
CA VAL A 285 31.15 1.36 0.25
C VAL A 285 31.54 -0.12 0.06
N ALA A 286 32.84 -0.43 0.07
CA ALA A 286 33.32 -1.81 -0.05
C ALA A 286 32.85 -2.69 1.13
N LEU A 287 32.86 -2.14 2.34
CA LEU A 287 32.36 -2.83 3.54
C LEU A 287 30.85 -3.07 3.47
N ALA A 288 30.07 -2.10 2.99
CA ALA A 288 28.63 -2.27 2.79
C ALA A 288 28.34 -3.36 1.76
N GLY A 289 29.06 -3.36 0.65
CA GLY A 289 28.99 -4.41 -0.38
C GLY A 289 29.37 -5.78 0.17
N TRP A 290 30.44 -5.87 0.94
CA TRP A 290 30.86 -7.10 1.62
C TRP A 290 29.80 -7.61 2.60
N ALA A 291 29.30 -6.75 3.50
CA ALA A 291 28.28 -7.12 4.46
C ALA A 291 27.00 -7.62 3.79
N LEU A 292 26.59 -6.97 2.69
CA LEU A 292 25.43 -7.38 1.90
C LEU A 292 25.67 -8.71 1.18
N ALA A 293 26.85 -8.91 0.59
CA ALA A 293 27.22 -10.17 -0.07
C ALA A 293 27.20 -11.35 0.91
N GLN A 294 27.71 -11.18 2.13
CA GLN A 294 27.64 -12.19 3.18
C GLN A 294 26.18 -12.57 3.51
N ARG A 295 25.30 -11.58 3.62
CA ARG A 295 23.87 -11.81 3.87
C ARG A 295 23.19 -12.56 2.73
N VAL A 296 23.53 -12.23 1.48
CA VAL A 296 23.01 -12.93 0.30
C VAL A 296 23.49 -14.39 0.26
N VAL A 297 24.76 -14.64 0.55
CA VAL A 297 25.31 -16.01 0.61
C VAL A 297 24.63 -16.83 1.70
N GLN A 298 24.44 -16.24 2.89
CA GLN A 298 23.85 -16.92 4.05
C GLN A 298 22.33 -17.19 3.87
N HIS A 299 21.56 -16.22 3.39
CA HIS A 299 20.10 -16.26 3.44
C HIS A 299 19.42 -16.12 2.07
N GLY A 300 20.18 -16.09 0.96
CA GLY A 300 19.65 -15.89 -0.39
C GLY A 300 19.24 -14.44 -0.69
N TRP A 301 18.67 -14.25 -1.87
CA TRP A 301 18.17 -12.96 -2.31
C TRP A 301 16.81 -12.64 -1.66
N THR A 302 16.62 -11.35 -1.34
CA THR A 302 15.32 -10.74 -1.01
C THR A 302 15.21 -9.39 -1.73
N PRO A 303 14.01 -8.82 -1.92
CA PRO A 303 13.84 -7.52 -2.56
C PRO A 303 14.65 -6.41 -1.89
N GLU A 304 14.73 -6.40 -0.56
CA GLU A 304 15.50 -5.42 0.23
C GLU A 304 17.01 -5.55 -0.01
N ARG A 305 17.52 -6.79 -0.14
CA ARG A 305 18.95 -7.02 -0.44
C ARG A 305 19.29 -6.61 -1.87
N LEU A 306 18.39 -6.87 -2.83
CA LEU A 306 18.55 -6.38 -4.20
C LEU A 306 18.54 -4.85 -4.26
N PHE A 307 17.64 -4.20 -3.53
CA PHE A 307 17.64 -2.75 -3.40
C PHE A 307 18.93 -2.24 -2.77
N GLY A 308 19.42 -2.91 -1.73
CA GLY A 308 20.73 -2.64 -1.12
C GLY A 308 21.88 -2.74 -2.12
N VAL A 309 21.86 -3.72 -3.02
CA VAL A 309 22.86 -3.84 -4.11
C VAL A 309 22.79 -2.64 -5.04
N VAL A 310 21.60 -2.21 -5.45
CA VAL A 310 21.45 -1.00 -6.28
C VAL A 310 22.05 0.22 -5.58
N LEU A 311 21.80 0.39 -4.29
CA LEU A 311 22.37 1.48 -3.51
C LEU A 311 23.90 1.38 -3.39
N VAL A 312 24.45 0.17 -3.19
CA VAL A 312 25.92 -0.06 -3.17
C VAL A 312 26.54 0.28 -4.52
N VAL A 313 25.91 -0.10 -5.64
CA VAL A 313 26.40 0.22 -7.00
C VAL A 313 26.41 1.74 -7.24
N LEU A 314 25.34 2.43 -6.83
CA LEU A 314 25.28 3.90 -6.91
C LEU A 314 26.34 4.56 -6.00
N ALA A 315 26.50 4.07 -4.77
CA ALA A 315 27.52 4.53 -3.85
C ALA A 315 28.95 4.31 -4.41
N ALA A 316 29.20 3.16 -5.06
CA ALA A 316 30.45 2.88 -5.73
C ALA A 316 30.69 3.85 -6.90
N GLY A 317 29.64 4.20 -7.65
CA GLY A 317 29.68 5.24 -8.69
C GLY A 317 30.15 6.58 -8.12
N TYR A 318 29.56 7.04 -7.01
CA TYR A 318 30.01 8.26 -6.31
C TYR A 318 31.46 8.15 -5.85
N ALA A 319 31.85 7.04 -5.21
CA ALA A 319 33.20 6.83 -4.71
C ALA A 319 34.24 6.91 -5.85
N LEU A 320 33.99 6.25 -6.98
CA LEU A 320 34.88 6.26 -8.15
C LEU A 320 34.97 7.66 -8.78
N LEU A 321 33.85 8.37 -8.94
CA LEU A 321 33.85 9.72 -9.50
C LEU A 321 34.55 10.72 -8.58
N TYR A 322 34.41 10.58 -7.27
CA TYR A 322 35.07 11.44 -6.29
C TYR A 322 36.58 11.16 -6.20
N LEU A 323 37.00 9.89 -6.26
CA LEU A 323 38.43 9.58 -6.38
C LEU A 323 39.06 10.16 -7.67
N ARG A 324 38.31 10.04 -8.79
CA ARG A 324 38.76 10.68 -10.05
C ARG A 324 38.84 12.21 -9.92
N ALA A 325 37.90 12.82 -9.21
CA ALA A 325 37.94 14.27 -8.97
C ALA A 325 39.20 14.68 -8.16
N LEU A 326 39.61 13.89 -7.15
CA LEU A 326 40.86 14.15 -6.42
C LEU A 326 42.08 14.13 -7.30
N LEU A 327 42.11 13.27 -8.31
CA LEU A 327 43.23 13.19 -9.29
C LEU A 327 43.30 14.40 -10.23
N ALA A 328 42.23 15.19 -10.34
CA ALA A 328 42.17 16.41 -11.16
C ALA A 328 42.88 17.62 -10.53
N GLY A 329 43.43 17.48 -9.32
CA GLY A 329 44.20 18.53 -8.65
C GLY A 329 43.37 19.79 -8.34
N ALA A 330 43.73 20.94 -8.91
CA ALA A 330 43.04 22.20 -8.64
C ALA A 330 41.58 22.20 -9.10
N ASP A 331 41.21 21.46 -10.14
CA ASP A 331 39.87 21.44 -10.74
C ASP A 331 38.91 20.43 -10.07
N TRP A 332 39.28 19.86 -8.92
CA TRP A 332 38.52 18.78 -8.27
C TRP A 332 37.05 19.14 -8.05
N ARG A 333 36.73 20.37 -7.70
CA ARG A 333 35.34 20.82 -7.49
C ARG A 333 34.50 20.74 -8.77
N SER A 334 35.07 21.17 -9.91
CA SER A 334 34.40 21.06 -11.21
C SER A 334 34.11 19.61 -11.59
N TRP A 335 35.02 18.70 -11.28
CA TRP A 335 34.81 17.26 -11.50
C TRP A 335 33.74 16.67 -10.58
N VAL A 336 33.68 17.10 -9.31
CA VAL A 336 32.60 16.70 -8.38
C VAL A 336 31.23 17.16 -8.90
N ARG A 337 31.10 18.44 -9.35
CA ARG A 337 29.85 18.95 -9.91
C ARG A 337 29.36 18.15 -11.12
N ARG A 338 30.27 17.83 -12.06
CA ARG A 338 29.95 16.96 -13.21
C ARG A 338 29.58 15.55 -12.78
N GLY A 339 30.28 15.00 -11.79
CA GLY A 339 30.00 13.71 -11.21
C GLY A 339 28.62 13.65 -10.57
N ASN A 340 28.27 14.64 -9.76
CA ASN A 340 26.97 14.75 -9.11
C ASN A 340 25.81 14.82 -10.13
N LEU A 341 25.99 15.56 -11.23
CA LEU A 341 25.01 15.59 -12.32
C LEU A 341 24.83 14.20 -12.94
N GLY A 342 25.92 13.53 -13.26
CA GLY A 342 25.88 12.17 -13.81
C GLY A 342 25.22 11.17 -12.85
N MET A 343 25.55 11.28 -11.56
CA MET A 343 24.95 10.40 -10.54
C MET A 343 23.46 10.67 -10.31
N ALA A 344 23.01 11.92 -10.39
CA ALA A 344 21.57 12.23 -10.31
C ALA A 344 20.80 11.54 -11.45
N LEU A 345 21.33 11.57 -12.67
CA LEU A 345 20.77 10.82 -13.80
C LEU A 345 20.82 9.30 -13.59
N ALA A 346 21.92 8.79 -13.02
CA ALA A 346 22.06 7.36 -12.71
C ALA A 346 21.05 6.90 -11.65
N VAL A 347 20.80 7.71 -10.61
CA VAL A 347 19.77 7.42 -9.58
C VAL A 347 18.38 7.40 -10.21
N MET A 348 18.04 8.39 -11.06
CA MET A 348 16.75 8.40 -11.77
C MET A 348 16.59 7.18 -12.69
N ALA A 349 17.66 6.81 -13.43
CA ALA A 349 17.63 5.62 -14.28
C ALA A 349 17.46 4.33 -13.46
N ALA A 350 18.17 4.20 -12.34
CA ALA A 350 18.03 3.06 -11.43
C ALA A 350 16.62 2.97 -10.83
N ALA A 351 16.05 4.10 -10.40
CA ALA A 351 14.68 4.18 -9.89
C ALA A 351 13.64 3.80 -10.95
N ALA A 352 13.79 4.32 -12.18
CA ALA A 352 12.94 3.94 -13.30
C ALA A 352 13.06 2.44 -13.62
N LEU A 353 14.28 1.90 -13.66
CA LEU A 353 14.55 0.49 -13.93
C LEU A 353 13.92 -0.43 -12.86
N TRP A 354 13.96 -0.01 -11.58
CA TRP A 354 13.32 -0.74 -10.47
C TRP A 354 11.82 -0.92 -10.68
N LEU A 355 11.15 0.09 -11.25
CA LEU A 355 9.71 0.06 -11.53
C LEU A 355 9.35 -0.71 -12.81
N THR A 356 10.33 -1.12 -13.62
CA THR A 356 10.09 -1.90 -14.85
C THR A 356 10.18 -3.40 -14.58
N PRO A 357 9.58 -4.26 -15.43
CA PRO A 357 9.72 -5.71 -15.34
C PRO A 357 11.17 -6.23 -15.49
N VAL A 358 12.09 -5.39 -15.98
CA VAL A 358 13.51 -5.78 -16.19
C VAL A 358 14.20 -6.09 -14.86
N LEU A 359 13.96 -5.27 -13.84
CA LEU A 359 14.49 -5.49 -12.50
C LEU A 359 13.34 -5.92 -11.56
N ASN A 360 12.81 -7.12 -11.78
CA ASN A 360 11.79 -7.70 -10.91
C ASN A 360 12.44 -8.37 -9.70
N ALA A 361 12.58 -7.60 -8.61
CA ALA A 361 13.22 -8.06 -7.38
C ALA A 361 12.49 -9.24 -6.73
N ASP A 362 11.15 -9.21 -6.76
CA ASP A 362 10.30 -10.26 -6.20
C ASP A 362 10.55 -11.60 -6.92
N ALA A 363 10.60 -11.57 -8.26
CA ALA A 363 10.86 -12.77 -9.06
C ALA A 363 12.28 -13.33 -8.91
N ILE A 364 13.28 -12.44 -8.75
CA ILE A 364 14.67 -12.87 -8.48
C ILE A 364 14.74 -13.53 -7.10
N SER A 365 14.07 -12.94 -6.10
CA SER A 365 14.07 -13.43 -4.73
C SER A 365 13.33 -14.76 -4.60
N ALA A 366 12.12 -14.87 -5.14
CA ALA A 366 11.33 -16.10 -5.12
C ALA A 366 12.09 -17.28 -5.77
N ARG A 367 12.68 -17.06 -6.95
CA ARG A 367 13.50 -18.06 -7.62
C ARG A 367 14.74 -18.45 -6.80
N SER A 368 15.38 -17.50 -6.14
CA SER A 368 16.54 -17.76 -5.30
C SER A 368 16.19 -18.64 -4.09
N GLN A 369 15.07 -18.36 -3.41
CA GLN A 369 14.64 -19.13 -2.25
C GLN A 369 14.26 -20.57 -2.66
N LEU A 370 13.53 -20.72 -3.75
CA LEU A 370 13.16 -22.04 -4.28
C LEU A 370 14.40 -22.85 -4.67
N ALA A 371 15.32 -22.27 -5.44
CA ALA A 371 16.56 -22.94 -5.85
C ALA A 371 17.44 -23.37 -4.66
N ARG A 372 17.45 -22.59 -3.57
CA ARG A 372 18.20 -22.94 -2.35
C ARG A 372 17.58 -24.13 -1.62
N LEU A 373 16.24 -24.23 -1.58
CA LEU A 373 15.56 -25.37 -1.02
C LEU A 373 15.83 -26.63 -1.87
N GLU A 374 15.65 -26.54 -3.18
CA GLU A 374 15.90 -27.66 -4.11
C GLU A 374 17.36 -28.12 -4.06
N ALA A 375 18.32 -27.21 -3.82
CA ALA A 375 19.74 -27.55 -3.64
C ALA A 375 20.09 -28.07 -2.22
N GLY A 376 19.14 -28.16 -1.30
CA GLY A 376 19.36 -28.60 0.08
C GLY A 376 20.18 -27.60 0.94
N GLN A 377 20.29 -26.35 0.51
CA GLN A 377 21.03 -25.29 1.24
C GLN A 377 20.21 -24.67 2.37
N VAL A 378 18.91 -24.87 2.36
CA VAL A 378 17.95 -24.40 3.36
C VAL A 378 17.00 -25.54 3.68
N THR A 379 16.63 -25.70 4.96
CA THR A 379 15.62 -26.66 5.36
C THR A 379 14.21 -26.10 5.18
N ALA A 380 13.20 -26.96 5.11
CA ALA A 380 11.81 -26.52 5.06
C ALA A 380 11.42 -25.66 6.26
N ALA A 381 12.03 -25.89 7.44
CA ALA A 381 11.78 -25.13 8.66
C ALA A 381 12.32 -23.69 8.59
N ASP A 382 13.44 -23.50 7.88
CA ASP A 382 14.10 -22.19 7.76
C ASP A 382 13.56 -21.34 6.59
N LEU A 383 12.65 -21.91 5.78
CA LEU A 383 12.06 -21.19 4.65
C LEU A 383 11.02 -20.17 5.13
N ASP A 384 11.20 -18.91 4.75
CA ASP A 384 10.28 -17.82 5.06
C ASP A 384 9.11 -17.80 4.06
N LEU A 385 8.06 -18.57 4.37
CA LEU A 385 6.84 -18.64 3.55
C LEU A 385 6.08 -17.32 3.54
N ALA A 386 6.08 -16.57 4.66
CA ALA A 386 5.43 -15.29 4.74
C ALA A 386 6.10 -14.24 3.86
N ALA A 387 7.43 -14.32 3.65
CA ALA A 387 8.11 -13.50 2.67
C ALA A 387 7.66 -13.81 1.24
N LEU A 388 7.52 -15.09 0.88
CA LEU A 388 7.01 -15.49 -0.44
C LEU A 388 5.60 -14.94 -0.69
N GLU A 389 4.71 -14.95 0.29
CA GLU A 389 3.36 -14.39 0.17
C GLU A 389 3.37 -12.90 -0.21
N ARG A 390 4.34 -12.13 0.31
CA ARG A 390 4.46 -10.70 0.01
C ARG A 390 5.06 -10.39 -1.36
N TRP A 391 5.63 -11.38 -2.08
CA TRP A 391 6.29 -11.17 -3.37
C TRP A 391 5.37 -11.35 -4.58
N GLY A 392 4.07 -11.10 -4.40
CA GLY A 392 3.05 -11.10 -5.44
C GLY A 392 3.04 -12.38 -6.28
N ARG A 393 2.80 -12.24 -7.57
CA ARG A 393 2.71 -13.38 -8.51
C ARG A 393 3.93 -14.28 -8.50
N ALA A 394 5.13 -13.71 -8.34
CA ALA A 394 6.34 -14.52 -8.33
C ALA A 394 6.45 -15.38 -7.07
N GLY A 395 6.00 -14.86 -5.93
CA GLY A 395 5.91 -15.60 -4.69
C GLY A 395 4.80 -16.65 -4.73
N ALA A 396 3.63 -16.32 -5.29
CA ALA A 396 2.52 -17.26 -5.47
C ALA A 396 2.94 -18.47 -6.32
N LEU A 397 3.62 -18.25 -7.46
CA LEU A 397 4.16 -19.32 -8.29
C LEU A 397 5.22 -20.17 -7.55
N ALA A 398 6.03 -19.57 -6.70
CA ALA A 398 6.98 -20.31 -5.88
C ALA A 398 6.28 -21.16 -4.82
N LEU A 399 5.22 -20.67 -4.19
CA LEU A 399 4.39 -21.40 -3.24
C LEU A 399 3.68 -22.58 -3.89
N GLU A 400 3.10 -22.41 -5.08
CA GLU A 400 2.49 -23.49 -5.87
C GLU A 400 3.52 -24.59 -6.19
N ARG A 401 4.75 -24.18 -6.54
CA ARG A 401 5.85 -25.14 -6.75
C ARG A 401 6.23 -25.88 -5.46
N LEU A 402 6.24 -25.20 -4.31
CA LEU A 402 6.50 -25.81 -3.01
C LEU A 402 5.39 -26.78 -2.61
N GLU A 403 4.13 -26.49 -2.90
CA GLU A 403 3.00 -27.41 -2.70
C GLU A 403 3.17 -28.68 -3.53
N THR A 404 3.60 -28.53 -4.79
CA THR A 404 3.90 -29.68 -5.65
C THR A 404 5.05 -30.53 -5.10
N LEU A 405 6.15 -29.89 -4.67
CA LEU A 405 7.31 -30.55 -4.07
C LEU A 405 6.95 -31.27 -2.75
N ALA A 406 6.05 -30.70 -1.96
CA ALA A 406 5.59 -31.30 -0.70
C ALA A 406 4.88 -32.64 -0.87
N LEU A 407 4.39 -32.96 -2.07
CA LEU A 407 3.78 -34.25 -2.40
C LEU A 407 4.82 -35.32 -2.78
N GLU A 408 6.09 -34.96 -2.97
CA GLU A 408 7.15 -35.90 -3.34
C GLU A 408 7.60 -36.73 -2.12
N PRO A 409 7.97 -38.02 -2.31
CA PRO A 409 8.49 -38.84 -1.22
C PRO A 409 9.76 -38.25 -0.60
N GLY A 410 9.82 -38.21 0.72
CA GLY A 410 10.96 -37.64 1.46
C GLY A 410 10.84 -36.15 1.78
N GLN A 411 9.70 -35.51 1.45
CA GLN A 411 9.42 -34.10 1.71
C GLN A 411 8.40 -33.88 2.84
N GLU A 412 8.32 -34.82 3.81
CA GLU A 412 7.34 -34.78 4.90
C GLU A 412 7.42 -33.46 5.72
N ALA A 413 8.65 -32.98 5.98
CA ALA A 413 8.86 -31.75 6.71
C ALA A 413 8.32 -30.51 5.95
N LEU A 414 8.43 -30.50 4.62
CA LEU A 414 7.86 -29.45 3.79
C LEU A 414 6.33 -29.54 3.78
N ALA A 415 5.77 -30.74 3.65
CA ALA A 415 4.32 -30.98 3.69
C ALA A 415 3.72 -30.52 5.02
N GLU A 416 4.36 -30.83 6.15
CA GLU A 416 3.93 -30.37 7.47
C GLU A 416 3.99 -28.84 7.59
N ARG A 417 5.05 -28.21 7.07
CA ARG A 417 5.20 -26.73 7.08
C ARG A 417 4.14 -26.04 6.22
N MET A 418 3.81 -26.60 5.05
CA MET A 418 2.74 -26.07 4.18
C MET A 418 1.36 -26.23 4.84
N ALA A 419 1.09 -27.37 5.48
CA ALA A 419 -0.15 -27.58 6.23
C ALA A 419 -0.27 -26.65 7.45
N ALA A 420 0.84 -26.38 8.16
CA ALA A 420 0.87 -25.40 9.26
C ALA A 420 0.53 -24.00 8.77
N ARG A 421 1.13 -23.58 7.65
CA ARG A 421 0.83 -22.29 6.99
C ARG A 421 -0.66 -22.15 6.66
N THR A 422 -1.27 -23.18 6.07
CA THR A 422 -2.71 -23.15 5.73
C THR A 422 -3.56 -22.96 6.98
N ARG A 423 -3.21 -23.64 8.08
CA ARG A 423 -3.90 -23.47 9.37
C ARG A 423 -3.73 -22.06 9.95
N GLU A 424 -2.50 -21.53 9.95
CA GLU A 424 -2.20 -20.16 10.43
C GLU A 424 -3.01 -19.11 9.64
N ARG A 425 -3.15 -19.28 8.32
CA ARG A 425 -3.96 -18.40 7.46
C ARG A 425 -5.45 -18.50 7.77
N ALA A 426 -5.96 -19.71 7.99
CA ALA A 426 -7.34 -19.91 8.40
C ALA A 426 -7.64 -19.25 9.76
N GLU A 427 -6.74 -19.42 10.74
CA GLU A 427 -6.86 -18.83 12.08
C GLU A 427 -6.74 -17.29 12.05
N SER A 428 -5.95 -16.73 11.14
CA SER A 428 -5.79 -15.26 10.99
C SER A 428 -6.94 -14.59 10.22
N GLY A 429 -7.92 -15.34 9.75
CA GLY A 429 -9.07 -14.81 9.04
C GLY A 429 -8.74 -14.33 7.62
N ASP A 430 -7.77 -14.97 6.94
CA ASP A 430 -7.38 -14.61 5.58
C ASP A 430 -8.59 -14.71 4.62
N PRO A 431 -8.99 -13.63 3.92
CA PRO A 431 -10.17 -13.63 3.05
C PRO A 431 -10.15 -14.70 1.96
N VAL A 432 -8.97 -15.07 1.46
CA VAL A 432 -8.82 -16.09 0.41
C VAL A 432 -9.11 -17.48 0.99
N VAL A 433 -8.61 -17.78 2.19
CA VAL A 433 -8.86 -19.05 2.87
C VAL A 433 -10.32 -19.15 3.27
N ILE A 434 -10.88 -18.05 3.83
CA ILE A 434 -12.31 -17.98 4.16
C ILE A 434 -13.17 -18.19 2.91
N ALA A 435 -12.82 -17.63 1.77
CA ALA A 435 -13.56 -17.81 0.52
C ALA A 435 -13.47 -19.26 0.01
N GLN A 436 -12.31 -19.90 0.10
CA GLN A 436 -12.14 -21.32 -0.27
C GLN A 436 -12.91 -22.25 0.66
N GLU A 437 -12.85 -22.00 1.97
CA GLU A 437 -13.63 -22.76 2.95
C GLU A 437 -15.14 -22.53 2.75
N ALA A 438 -15.57 -21.29 2.47
CA ALA A 438 -16.95 -20.96 2.16
C ALA A 438 -17.43 -21.71 0.91
N GLU A 439 -16.62 -21.80 -0.14
CA GLU A 439 -16.97 -22.56 -1.36
C GLU A 439 -17.09 -24.07 -1.11
N ALA A 440 -16.21 -24.63 -0.30
CA ALA A 440 -16.29 -26.03 0.12
C ALA A 440 -17.54 -26.28 0.98
N LEU A 441 -17.84 -25.42 1.94
CA LEU A 441 -19.05 -25.48 2.76
C LEU A 441 -20.32 -25.32 1.92
N LEU A 442 -20.32 -24.41 0.93
CA LEU A 442 -21.43 -24.24 -0.01
C LEU A 442 -21.67 -25.51 -0.84
N ALA A 443 -20.61 -26.16 -1.31
CA ALA A 443 -20.73 -27.41 -2.04
C ALA A 443 -21.35 -28.52 -1.17
N ASP A 444 -20.89 -28.63 0.07
CA ASP A 444 -21.44 -29.58 1.06
C ASP A 444 -22.93 -29.28 1.38
N LEU A 445 -23.26 -28.00 1.61
CA LEU A 445 -24.63 -27.60 1.90
C LEU A 445 -25.57 -27.87 0.72
N ARG A 446 -25.14 -27.57 -0.51
CA ARG A 446 -25.89 -27.88 -1.74
C ARG A 446 -26.19 -29.36 -1.91
N ALA A 447 -25.29 -30.23 -1.46
CA ALA A 447 -25.44 -31.69 -1.54
C ALA A 447 -26.47 -32.22 -0.55
N VAL A 448 -26.62 -31.59 0.63
CA VAL A 448 -27.49 -32.12 1.71
C VAL A 448 -28.82 -31.35 1.86
N MET A 449 -28.97 -30.16 1.29
CA MET A 449 -30.15 -29.30 1.44
C MET A 449 -31.16 -29.50 0.31
N PRO A 450 -32.34 -30.11 0.58
CA PRO A 450 -33.40 -30.21 -0.41
C PRO A 450 -33.94 -28.84 -0.81
N VAL A 451 -34.27 -28.68 -2.09
CA VAL A 451 -34.90 -27.48 -2.62
C VAL A 451 -36.27 -27.77 -3.21
N GLN A 452 -37.22 -26.89 -2.96
CA GLN A 452 -38.56 -26.96 -3.55
C GLN A 452 -38.91 -25.60 -4.20
N PRO A 453 -39.45 -25.60 -5.42
CA PRO A 453 -39.59 -26.75 -6.33
C PRO A 453 -38.23 -27.29 -6.80
N ALA A 454 -38.15 -28.56 -7.16
CA ALA A 454 -36.88 -29.25 -7.50
C ALA A 454 -36.09 -28.56 -8.63
N GLY A 455 -36.72 -27.73 -9.46
CA GLY A 455 -36.08 -26.95 -10.52
C GLY A 455 -35.40 -25.65 -10.04
N ALA A 456 -35.64 -25.19 -8.82
CA ALA A 456 -35.17 -23.89 -8.30
C ALA A 456 -33.74 -23.92 -7.74
N THR A 457 -32.90 -24.84 -8.23
CA THR A 457 -31.52 -24.99 -7.75
C THR A 457 -30.66 -23.75 -8.04
N ALA A 458 -30.90 -23.06 -9.15
CA ALA A 458 -30.15 -21.86 -9.51
C ALA A 458 -30.41 -20.68 -8.55
N THR A 459 -31.67 -20.46 -8.19
CA THR A 459 -32.07 -19.44 -7.21
C THR A 459 -31.53 -19.79 -5.81
N ARG A 460 -31.65 -21.08 -5.39
CA ARG A 460 -31.04 -21.54 -4.14
C ARG A 460 -29.54 -21.25 -4.11
N ASP A 461 -28.81 -21.61 -5.15
CA ASP A 461 -27.35 -21.49 -5.19
C ASP A 461 -26.90 -20.03 -5.17
N MET A 462 -27.66 -19.15 -5.82
CA MET A 462 -27.43 -17.71 -5.81
C MET A 462 -27.66 -17.11 -4.41
N LEU A 463 -28.75 -17.47 -3.74
CA LEU A 463 -29.06 -16.98 -2.40
C LEU A 463 -28.08 -17.52 -1.36
N LEU A 464 -27.67 -18.79 -1.45
CA LEU A 464 -26.70 -19.39 -0.55
C LEU A 464 -25.29 -18.79 -0.70
N ALA A 465 -24.90 -18.36 -1.89
CA ALA A 465 -23.57 -17.78 -2.13
C ALA A 465 -23.31 -16.48 -1.33
N ALA A 466 -24.34 -15.82 -0.88
CA ALA A 466 -24.24 -14.59 -0.06
C ALA A 466 -24.38 -14.84 1.45
N ILE A 467 -24.49 -16.11 1.90
CA ILE A 467 -24.51 -16.47 3.31
C ILE A 467 -23.08 -16.49 3.87
N PRO A 468 -22.80 -15.84 5.02
CA PRO A 468 -21.48 -15.86 5.63
C PRO A 468 -20.99 -17.29 5.98
N ALA A 469 -19.71 -17.56 5.75
CA ALA A 469 -19.10 -18.88 5.98
C ALA A 469 -19.37 -19.46 7.37
N MET A 470 -19.36 -18.62 8.41
CA MET A 470 -19.64 -19.04 9.79
C MET A 470 -21.07 -19.62 9.98
N GLU A 471 -22.01 -19.19 9.14
CA GLU A 471 -23.39 -19.69 9.21
C GLU A 471 -23.59 -20.96 8.38
N LEU A 472 -22.86 -21.11 7.27
CA LEU A 472 -22.97 -22.28 6.39
C LEU A 472 -22.75 -23.58 7.16
N GLN A 473 -21.76 -23.60 8.07
CA GLN A 473 -21.51 -24.79 8.91
C GLN A 473 -22.73 -25.14 9.78
N SER A 474 -23.34 -24.13 10.42
CA SER A 474 -24.54 -24.36 11.24
C SER A 474 -25.74 -24.87 10.43
N TRP A 475 -25.86 -24.45 9.17
CA TRP A 475 -26.90 -24.92 8.26
C TRP A 475 -26.65 -26.35 7.79
N ILE A 476 -25.37 -26.70 7.53
CA ILE A 476 -24.98 -28.08 7.22
C ILE A 476 -25.32 -29.02 8.39
N ASP A 477 -24.98 -28.61 9.61
CA ASP A 477 -25.24 -29.40 10.81
C ASP A 477 -26.74 -29.59 11.05
N ALA A 478 -27.54 -28.54 10.80
CA ALA A 478 -28.99 -28.62 10.84
C ALA A 478 -29.56 -29.59 9.79
N CYS A 479 -29.08 -29.52 8.54
CA CYS A 479 -29.50 -30.43 7.46
C CYS A 479 -29.10 -31.89 7.73
N ARG A 480 -27.91 -32.11 8.30
CA ARG A 480 -27.42 -33.44 8.67
C ARG A 480 -28.09 -34.04 9.93
N SER A 481 -28.83 -33.21 10.69
CA SER A 481 -29.64 -33.67 11.83
C SER A 481 -30.99 -34.21 11.32
N PRO A 482 -31.20 -35.53 11.20
CA PRO A 482 -32.37 -36.09 10.53
C PRO A 482 -33.66 -35.79 11.30
N LEU A 483 -34.78 -35.79 10.56
CA LEU A 483 -36.10 -35.70 11.17
C LEU A 483 -36.36 -36.94 12.01
N PRO A 484 -36.99 -36.85 13.20
CA PRO A 484 -37.19 -37.97 14.11
C PRO A 484 -37.90 -39.13 13.44
N GLY A 485 -37.28 -40.35 13.59
CA GLY A 485 -37.83 -41.59 13.02
C GLY A 485 -37.66 -41.72 11.51
N THR A 486 -36.89 -40.88 10.86
CA THR A 486 -36.61 -40.93 9.42
C THR A 486 -35.12 -40.71 9.14
N GLU A 487 -34.70 -40.97 7.90
CA GLU A 487 -33.35 -40.60 7.39
C GLU A 487 -33.37 -39.28 6.61
N ARG A 488 -34.48 -38.53 6.63
CA ARG A 488 -34.63 -37.30 5.86
C ARG A 488 -33.86 -36.16 6.50
N PRO A 489 -33.24 -35.24 5.67
CA PRO A 489 -32.55 -34.06 6.17
C PRO A 489 -33.45 -33.20 7.06
N GLY A 490 -32.89 -32.63 8.13
CA GLY A 490 -33.60 -31.74 9.02
C GLY A 490 -33.76 -30.33 8.47
N CYS A 491 -33.73 -30.12 7.16
CA CYS A 491 -33.85 -28.82 6.53
C CYS A 491 -34.62 -28.88 5.22
N VAL A 492 -35.13 -27.74 4.78
CA VAL A 492 -35.72 -27.55 3.45
C VAL A 492 -35.57 -26.09 3.01
N PHE A 493 -35.30 -25.91 1.73
CA PHE A 493 -35.17 -24.61 1.07
C PHE A 493 -36.31 -24.45 0.08
N VAL A 494 -37.26 -23.54 0.35
CA VAL A 494 -38.45 -23.35 -0.47
C VAL A 494 -38.32 -22.03 -1.22
N VAL A 495 -38.30 -22.08 -2.54
CA VAL A 495 -38.26 -20.92 -3.42
C VAL A 495 -39.64 -20.60 -3.95
N ALA A 496 -40.06 -19.35 -3.81
CA ALA A 496 -41.35 -18.88 -4.30
C ALA A 496 -41.33 -17.35 -4.43
N ASP A 497 -42.22 -16.81 -5.27
CA ASP A 497 -42.49 -15.36 -5.33
C ASP A 497 -43.35 -14.98 -4.11
N LEU A 498 -42.68 -14.68 -3.00
CA LEU A 498 -43.33 -14.37 -1.70
C LEU A 498 -43.67 -12.87 -1.59
N TRP A 499 -43.00 -12.02 -2.36
CA TRP A 499 -43.18 -10.57 -2.34
C TRP A 499 -43.62 -10.07 -3.72
N SER A 500 -44.88 -10.14 -4.00
CA SER A 500 -45.46 -9.78 -5.30
C SER A 500 -45.15 -8.36 -5.79
N ASP A 501 -44.70 -7.48 -4.88
CA ASP A 501 -44.34 -6.09 -5.18
C ASP A 501 -42.86 -5.91 -5.58
N GLU A 502 -42.05 -6.94 -5.40
CA GLU A 502 -40.63 -6.94 -5.78
C GLU A 502 -40.36 -7.98 -6.88
N PRO A 503 -39.60 -7.64 -7.96
CA PRO A 503 -39.33 -8.58 -9.01
C PRO A 503 -38.25 -9.59 -8.56
N GLY A 504 -38.57 -10.87 -8.50
CA GLY A 504 -37.66 -11.94 -8.14
C GLY A 504 -38.34 -13.11 -7.49
N GLU A 505 -37.57 -14.13 -7.13
CA GLU A 505 -38.00 -15.24 -6.31
C GLU A 505 -37.28 -15.13 -4.97
N GLU A 506 -38.01 -15.30 -3.89
CA GLU A 506 -37.50 -15.36 -2.53
C GLU A 506 -37.41 -16.81 -2.05
N ALA A 507 -36.80 -16.98 -0.88
CA ALA A 507 -36.73 -18.28 -0.24
C ALA A 507 -37.17 -18.23 1.22
N LEU A 508 -37.92 -19.26 1.61
CA LEU A 508 -38.16 -19.63 3.00
C LEU A 508 -37.29 -20.84 3.34
N VAL A 509 -36.46 -20.72 4.36
CA VAL A 509 -35.58 -21.77 4.81
C VAL A 509 -35.99 -22.25 6.19
N LEU A 510 -36.20 -23.56 6.34
CA LEU A 510 -36.50 -24.19 7.62
C LEU A 510 -35.30 -25.09 7.98
N LEU A 511 -34.80 -24.91 9.19
CA LEU A 511 -33.62 -25.60 9.70
C LEU A 511 -33.93 -26.18 11.07
N ARG A 512 -33.75 -27.50 11.21
CA ARG A 512 -33.84 -28.20 12.50
C ARG A 512 -32.45 -28.23 13.13
N GLU A 513 -32.23 -27.42 14.12
CA GLU A 513 -30.96 -27.45 14.85
C GLU A 513 -30.75 -28.79 15.61
N PRO A 514 -29.51 -29.16 15.92
CA PRO A 514 -29.22 -30.36 16.73
C PRO A 514 -29.92 -30.36 18.11
N SER A 515 -30.19 -29.15 18.65
CA SER A 515 -30.98 -28.94 19.88
C SER A 515 -32.45 -29.34 19.73
N GLY A 516 -32.94 -29.50 18.49
CA GLY A 516 -34.33 -29.69 18.13
C GLY A 516 -35.11 -28.41 17.97
N PHE A 517 -34.50 -27.25 18.08
CA PHE A 517 -35.14 -25.95 17.75
C PHE A 517 -35.31 -25.85 16.23
N ILE A 518 -36.45 -25.32 15.80
CA ILE A 518 -36.70 -25.03 14.38
C ILE A 518 -36.47 -23.57 14.12
N ARG A 519 -35.51 -23.29 13.25
CA ARG A 519 -35.21 -21.93 12.80
C ARG A 519 -35.89 -21.67 11.46
N TYR A 520 -36.50 -20.52 11.33
CA TYR A 520 -37.19 -20.06 10.14
C TYR A 520 -36.48 -18.82 9.63
N GLU A 521 -36.00 -18.84 8.37
CA GLU A 521 -35.27 -17.74 7.73
C GLU A 521 -35.95 -17.36 6.41
N GLY A 522 -36.21 -16.07 6.21
CA GLY A 522 -36.63 -15.52 4.94
C GLY A 522 -35.45 -14.90 4.20
N LEU A 523 -35.24 -15.22 2.93
CA LEU A 523 -34.16 -14.70 2.09
C LEU A 523 -34.73 -14.13 0.81
N GLY A 524 -34.21 -12.97 0.38
CA GLY A 524 -34.53 -12.38 -0.92
C GLY A 524 -33.32 -11.62 -1.48
N LEU A 525 -33.31 -11.38 -2.78
CA LEU A 525 -32.26 -10.63 -3.46
C LEU A 525 -32.77 -9.24 -3.82
N ARG A 526 -32.13 -8.20 -3.30
CA ARG A 526 -32.44 -6.82 -3.67
C ARG A 526 -31.17 -6.07 -4.07
N GLY A 527 -31.13 -5.59 -5.30
CA GLY A 527 -29.95 -4.87 -5.82
C GLY A 527 -28.67 -5.68 -5.88
N GLY A 528 -28.75 -7.04 -5.86
CA GLY A 528 -27.59 -7.93 -5.83
C GLY A 528 -27.12 -8.32 -4.43
N GLU A 529 -27.77 -7.80 -3.35
CA GLU A 529 -27.49 -8.17 -1.97
C GLU A 529 -28.62 -9.05 -1.41
N VAL A 530 -28.24 -10.09 -0.63
CA VAL A 530 -29.21 -10.93 0.07
C VAL A 530 -29.76 -10.18 1.28
N GLN A 531 -31.06 -9.98 1.27
CA GLN A 531 -31.80 -9.44 2.42
C GLN A 531 -32.43 -10.58 3.20
N ARG A 532 -32.29 -10.51 4.53
CA ARG A 532 -32.96 -11.42 5.46
C ARG A 532 -34.21 -10.78 6.00
N ARG A 533 -35.28 -11.57 6.13
CA ARG A 533 -36.53 -11.14 6.71
C ARG A 533 -36.97 -12.12 7.81
N SER A 534 -37.53 -11.58 8.86
CA SER A 534 -38.10 -12.39 9.92
C SER A 534 -39.35 -13.09 9.40
N VAL A 535 -39.46 -14.38 9.63
CA VAL A 535 -40.65 -15.18 9.30
C VAL A 535 -41.67 -15.07 10.43
N ALA A 536 -42.89 -14.78 10.10
CA ALA A 536 -44.02 -14.72 11.04
C ALA A 536 -45.12 -15.70 10.61
N ALA A 537 -45.78 -16.34 11.55
CA ALA A 537 -46.96 -17.14 11.28
C ALA A 537 -48.24 -16.31 11.39
N MET A 538 -49.21 -16.58 10.54
CA MET A 538 -50.54 -15.87 10.61
C MET A 538 -51.29 -16.12 11.93
N SER A 539 -50.98 -17.21 12.64
CA SER A 539 -51.46 -17.49 13.98
C SER A 539 -50.88 -16.57 15.07
N GLY A 540 -49.85 -15.75 14.73
CA GLY A 540 -49.08 -14.95 15.68
C GLY A 540 -48.00 -15.75 16.45
N VAL A 541 -47.99 -17.06 16.36
CA VAL A 541 -47.00 -17.95 16.99
C VAL A 541 -46.45 -18.87 15.94
N LEU A 542 -45.12 -18.93 15.81
CA LEU A 542 -44.45 -19.89 14.92
C LEU A 542 -44.74 -21.33 15.39
N PRO A 543 -44.83 -22.28 14.44
CA PRO A 543 -45.02 -23.70 14.77
C PRO A 543 -44.04 -24.21 15.82
N ASP A 544 -44.53 -25.00 16.74
CA ASP A 544 -43.65 -25.63 17.74
C ASP A 544 -42.71 -26.66 17.10
N ARG A 545 -41.89 -27.31 17.91
CA ARG A 545 -40.91 -28.29 17.43
C ARG A 545 -41.57 -29.41 16.62
N ALA A 546 -42.62 -30.01 17.13
CA ALA A 546 -43.25 -31.19 16.48
C ALA A 546 -43.99 -30.77 15.20
N GLU A 547 -44.66 -29.62 15.21
CA GLU A 547 -45.30 -29.04 14.05
C GLU A 547 -44.29 -28.61 13.00
N GLY A 548 -43.14 -28.02 13.41
CA GLY A 548 -42.06 -27.60 12.52
C GLY A 548 -41.35 -28.78 11.87
N GLU A 549 -41.09 -29.87 12.60
CA GLU A 549 -40.53 -31.12 12.05
C GLU A 549 -41.50 -31.71 11.02
N ALA A 550 -42.79 -31.74 11.29
CA ALA A 550 -43.82 -32.19 10.34
C ALA A 550 -43.91 -31.27 9.10
N LEU A 551 -43.76 -29.96 9.27
CA LEU A 551 -43.76 -28.99 8.18
C LEU A 551 -42.57 -29.17 7.26
N ILE A 552 -41.36 -29.36 7.81
CA ILE A 552 -40.16 -29.69 7.01
C ILE A 552 -40.38 -30.95 6.16
N GLY A 553 -40.94 -32.00 6.77
CA GLY A 553 -41.22 -33.26 6.05
C GLY A 553 -42.27 -33.04 4.93
N ALA A 554 -43.35 -32.33 5.19
CA ALA A 554 -44.37 -32.05 4.19
C ALA A 554 -43.82 -31.21 3.01
N LEU A 555 -43.00 -30.18 3.30
CA LEU A 555 -42.40 -29.33 2.28
C LEU A 555 -41.33 -30.08 1.44
N GLN A 556 -40.74 -31.15 1.98
CA GLN A 556 -39.84 -31.99 1.19
C GLN A 556 -40.62 -32.90 0.22
N ASP A 557 -41.82 -33.31 0.56
CA ASP A 557 -42.63 -34.23 -0.25
C ASP A 557 -43.36 -33.51 -1.40
N GLU A 558 -43.93 -32.36 -1.12
CA GLU A 558 -44.72 -31.61 -2.11
C GLU A 558 -44.40 -30.10 -2.07
N PRO A 559 -44.33 -29.43 -3.24
CA PRO A 559 -44.16 -27.96 -3.27
C PRO A 559 -45.38 -27.28 -2.65
N ALA A 560 -45.13 -26.30 -1.77
CA ALA A 560 -46.22 -25.52 -1.17
C ALA A 560 -46.91 -24.65 -2.23
N ALA A 561 -48.23 -24.61 -2.19
CA ALA A 561 -49.00 -23.70 -3.03
C ALA A 561 -49.00 -22.31 -2.39
N LEU A 562 -48.67 -21.28 -3.18
CA LEU A 562 -48.81 -19.87 -2.75
C LEU A 562 -50.29 -19.54 -2.54
N ALA A 563 -50.61 -19.04 -1.38
CA ALA A 563 -51.95 -18.51 -1.07
C ALA A 563 -51.86 -17.02 -0.70
N PRO A 564 -52.68 -16.15 -1.30
CA PRO A 564 -52.70 -14.74 -0.92
C PRO A 564 -53.09 -14.59 0.55
N ALA A 565 -52.25 -13.95 1.37
CA ALA A 565 -52.52 -13.63 2.76
C ALA A 565 -53.01 -12.19 2.86
N PRO A 566 -54.20 -11.91 3.45
CA PRO A 566 -54.63 -10.57 3.74
C PRO A 566 -53.78 -10.04 4.92
N LEU A 567 -52.83 -9.16 4.64
CA LEU A 567 -52.05 -8.47 5.67
C LEU A 567 -52.79 -7.21 6.09
N ASN A 568 -53.38 -7.20 7.27
CA ASN A 568 -53.92 -5.99 7.90
C ASN A 568 -52.93 -5.48 8.94
N THR A 569 -52.52 -4.22 8.81
CA THR A 569 -51.74 -3.53 9.84
C THR A 569 -52.65 -3.00 10.93
N LEU A 570 -52.45 -3.40 12.18
CA LEU A 570 -53.17 -2.88 13.35
C LEU A 570 -52.36 -1.78 14.01
N GLY A 571 -52.93 -0.57 14.04
CA GLY A 571 -52.45 0.52 14.86
C GLY A 571 -53.23 0.56 16.19
N VAL A 572 -52.80 -0.16 17.22
CA VAL A 572 -53.38 -0.09 18.57
C VAL A 572 -52.26 0.08 19.59
N ALA A 573 -52.53 0.78 20.68
CA ALA A 573 -51.59 0.89 21.80
C ALA A 573 -51.30 -0.52 22.35
N GLY A 574 -50.11 -1.03 22.10
CA GLY A 574 -49.71 -2.41 22.37
C GLY A 574 -49.86 -3.37 21.18
N GLY A 575 -50.13 -2.86 19.98
CA GLY A 575 -50.44 -3.63 18.79
C GLY A 575 -49.24 -4.32 18.12
N ILE A 576 -49.56 -5.42 17.46
CA ILE A 576 -48.63 -6.25 16.68
C ILE A 576 -48.37 -5.56 15.35
N LEU A 577 -47.13 -5.18 15.11
CA LEU A 577 -46.65 -4.76 13.80
C LEU A 577 -46.28 -6.03 13.00
N LEU A 578 -47.07 -6.36 12.01
CA LEU A 578 -46.66 -7.29 10.96
C LEU A 578 -45.94 -6.48 9.90
N LEU A 579 -44.62 -6.66 9.81
CA LEU A 579 -43.87 -6.22 8.67
C LEU A 579 -43.82 -7.39 7.67
N PRO A 580 -44.21 -7.18 6.41
CA PRO A 580 -44.09 -8.19 5.37
C PRO A 580 -42.64 -8.55 5.09
#